data_4928543420e3a3a2e02d63f2253144ba
#
_entry.id   4928543420e3a3a2e02d63f2253144ba
#
_cell.length_a   1.000
_cell.length_b   1.000
_cell.length_c   1.000
_cell.angle_alpha   90.00
_cell.angle_beta   90.00
_cell.angle_gamma   90.00
#
_symmetry.space_group_name_H-M   'P 1'
#
loop_
_entity.id
_entity.type
_entity.pdbx_description
1 polymer ?
#
loop_
_entity_poly.entity_id
_entity_poly.type
_entity_poly.pdbx_seq_one_letter_code
_entity_poly.pdbx_strand_id
1 'polypeptide(L)'
;CETVCPVNATVHTEEGLNAMAYNRCIGTRYCANNCPYKARRFNFFDYNKNNPLIDHNLYKGPFAEAKVGDAPHLQRNPNVSVRMRGVMEKCTYCVQRLESAKIKQKQIGRQKTLKEGAHSTAVAVSADDLRIKVDSVRTACQDACPTQAISFGNILDVKKSQVWWAKNTDHQEKDGNYAPNPRNYSVLQ
;
A
#
# COMPACT_ATOMS: atom_id res chain seq x y z
N CYS A 1 3.69 -6.59 15.64
CA CYS A 1 3.39 -5.13 15.74
C CYS A 1 1.92 -4.86 16.07
N GLU A 2 1.01 -5.67 15.59
CA GLU A 2 -0.42 -5.56 15.91
C GLU A 2 -0.68 -5.85 17.39
N THR A 3 -0.14 -6.95 17.90
CA THR A 3 -0.32 -7.39 19.28
C THR A 3 0.28 -6.46 20.34
N VAL A 4 1.27 -5.66 19.98
CA VAL A 4 2.00 -4.77 20.90
C VAL A 4 1.54 -3.31 20.86
N CYS A 5 0.65 -2.97 19.92
CA CYS A 5 0.17 -1.60 19.80
C CYS A 5 -0.92 -1.29 20.83
N PRO A 6 -0.70 -0.37 21.79
CA PRO A 6 -1.66 -0.10 22.85
C PRO A 6 -2.96 0.55 22.35
N VAL A 7 -2.94 1.13 21.18
CA VAL A 7 -4.10 1.82 20.58
C VAL A 7 -4.62 1.12 19.33
N ASN A 8 -4.12 -0.08 19.03
CA ASN A 8 -4.49 -0.83 17.83
C ASN A 8 -4.38 -0.02 16.53
N ALA A 9 -3.31 0.79 16.43
CA ALA A 9 -3.04 1.59 15.23
C ALA A 9 -2.45 0.76 14.08
N THR A 10 -1.98 -0.44 14.36
CA THR A 10 -1.43 -1.38 13.38
C THR A 10 -2.31 -2.61 13.33
N VAL A 11 -2.84 -2.90 12.16
CA VAL A 11 -3.77 -4.02 11.95
C VAL A 11 -3.46 -4.71 10.62
N HIS A 12 -3.80 -5.98 10.52
CA HIS A 12 -3.87 -6.67 9.24
C HIS A 12 -5.25 -6.47 8.63
N THR A 13 -5.28 -6.13 7.36
CA THR A 13 -6.52 -6.06 6.60
C THR A 13 -6.99 -7.46 6.21
N GLU A 14 -8.26 -7.60 5.83
CA GLU A 14 -8.80 -8.84 5.29
C GLU A 14 -8.04 -9.35 4.06
N GLU A 15 -7.40 -8.45 3.33
CA GLU A 15 -6.54 -8.77 2.17
C GLU A 15 -5.12 -9.22 2.57
N GLY A 16 -4.80 -9.28 3.86
CA GLY A 16 -3.49 -9.68 4.37
C GLY A 16 -2.43 -8.57 4.40
N LEU A 17 -2.80 -7.32 4.12
CA LEU A 17 -1.87 -6.20 4.21
C LEU A 17 -1.74 -5.73 5.65
N ASN A 18 -0.51 -5.54 6.12
CA ASN A 18 -0.26 -4.87 7.39
C ASN A 18 -0.47 -3.37 7.21
N ALA A 19 -1.64 -2.89 7.59
CA ALA A 19 -2.02 -1.48 7.50
C ALA A 19 -1.71 -0.71 8.78
N MET A 20 -1.70 0.60 8.68
CA MET A 20 -1.50 1.47 9.82
C MET A 20 -2.45 2.68 9.78
N ALA A 21 -3.17 2.88 10.88
CA ALA A 21 -3.97 4.06 11.11
C ALA A 21 -3.09 5.15 11.75
N TYR A 22 -2.50 6.00 10.94
CA TYR A 22 -1.54 7.00 11.40
C TYR A 22 -2.13 7.98 12.44
N ASN A 23 -3.38 8.38 12.27
CA ASN A 23 -4.05 9.31 13.20
C ASN A 23 -4.34 8.68 14.58
N ARG A 24 -4.32 7.35 14.68
CA ARG A 24 -4.50 6.63 15.94
C ARG A 24 -3.18 6.38 16.65
N CYS A 25 -2.05 6.47 15.97
CA CYS A 25 -0.75 6.20 16.53
C CYS A 25 -0.35 7.26 17.55
N ILE A 26 0.04 6.83 18.77
CA ILE A 26 0.52 7.69 19.85
C ILE A 26 2.05 7.66 20.02
N GLY A 27 2.76 6.93 19.15
CA GLY A 27 4.22 6.98 19.10
C GLY A 27 4.96 6.25 20.22
N THR A 28 4.37 5.23 20.83
CA THR A 28 5.04 4.43 21.88
C THR A 28 6.28 3.69 21.39
N ARG A 29 6.45 3.50 20.07
CA ARG A 29 7.59 2.82 19.43
C ARG A 29 7.72 1.33 19.74
N TYR A 30 6.81 0.75 20.49
CA TYR A 30 6.88 -0.65 20.85
C TYR A 30 6.84 -1.57 19.62
N CYS A 31 6.06 -1.18 18.61
CA CYS A 31 6.02 -1.89 17.34
C CYS A 31 7.38 -1.87 16.59
N ALA A 32 8.18 -0.82 16.76
CA ALA A 32 9.53 -0.76 16.20
C ALA A 32 10.52 -1.64 16.97
N ASN A 33 10.44 -1.60 18.29
CA ASN A 33 11.31 -2.39 19.17
C ASN A 33 11.08 -3.89 18.98
N ASN A 34 9.82 -4.28 18.81
CA ASN A 34 9.43 -5.68 18.64
C ASN A 34 9.55 -6.18 17.19
N CYS A 35 9.84 -5.30 16.23
CA CYS A 35 9.94 -5.69 14.82
C CYS A 35 11.29 -6.38 14.54
N PRO A 36 11.31 -7.68 14.17
CA PRO A 36 12.55 -8.39 13.85
C PRO A 36 13.18 -7.85 12.56
N TYR A 37 12.39 -7.28 11.66
CA TYR A 37 12.84 -6.73 10.37
C TYR A 37 13.30 -5.29 10.46
N LYS A 38 13.12 -4.61 11.62
CA LYS A 38 13.44 -3.19 11.81
C LYS A 38 12.79 -2.26 10.75
N ALA A 39 11.62 -2.63 10.28
CA ALA A 39 10.91 -1.98 9.18
C ALA A 39 10.10 -0.76 9.59
N ARG A 40 10.07 -0.42 10.89
CA ARG A 40 9.27 0.69 11.42
C ARG A 40 10.15 1.81 11.89
N ARG A 41 9.80 3.05 11.52
CA ARG A 41 10.56 4.26 11.80
C ARG A 41 9.66 5.27 12.51
N PHE A 42 10.25 6.00 13.45
CA PHE A 42 9.55 7.08 14.14
C PHE A 42 9.68 8.38 13.35
N ASN A 43 8.57 9.08 13.18
CA ASN A 43 8.55 10.37 12.50
C ASN A 43 8.81 11.50 13.49
N PHE A 44 9.98 12.11 13.38
CA PHE A 44 10.40 13.26 14.18
C PHE A 44 9.95 14.61 13.59
N PHE A 45 9.60 14.65 12.31
CA PHE A 45 9.31 15.86 11.57
C PHE A 45 7.81 16.14 11.51
N ASP A 46 7.45 17.41 11.59
CA ASP A 46 6.06 17.84 11.43
C ASP A 46 5.83 18.35 10.00
N TYR A 47 5.62 17.42 9.09
CA TYR A 47 5.40 17.73 7.69
C TYR A 47 4.08 18.48 7.42
N ASN A 48 3.14 18.47 8.37
CA ASN A 48 1.89 19.22 8.23
C ASN A 48 2.07 20.70 8.50
N LYS A 49 2.93 21.05 9.45
CA LYS A 49 3.19 22.45 9.84
C LYS A 49 4.24 23.11 8.96
N ASN A 50 5.25 22.37 8.55
CA ASN A 50 6.31 22.88 7.70
C ASN A 50 5.88 22.89 6.23
N ASN A 51 4.89 23.70 5.93
CA ASN A 51 4.56 24.02 4.56
C ASN A 51 5.32 25.31 4.17
N PRO A 52 6.35 25.22 3.31
CA PRO A 52 7.15 26.39 2.93
C PRO A 52 6.35 27.48 2.24
N LEU A 53 5.13 27.16 1.80
CA LEU A 53 4.20 28.10 1.17
C LEU A 53 3.32 28.83 2.17
N ILE A 54 3.19 28.32 3.39
CA ILE A 54 2.39 28.91 4.48
C ILE A 54 3.32 29.47 5.56
N ASP A 55 4.48 28.88 5.74
CA ASP A 55 5.45 29.28 6.75
C ASP A 55 6.29 30.46 6.24
N HIS A 56 5.91 31.65 6.67
CA HIS A 56 6.55 32.91 6.29
C HIS A 56 8.07 32.99 6.57
N ASN A 57 8.60 32.01 7.30
CA ASN A 57 10.03 31.98 7.64
C ASN A 57 10.91 31.45 6.51
N LEU A 58 10.37 30.65 5.60
CA LEU A 58 11.16 30.05 4.51
C LEU A 58 11.09 30.85 3.20
N TYR A 59 10.01 31.57 2.96
CA TYR A 59 9.83 32.36 1.74
C TYR A 59 9.34 33.76 2.03
N LYS A 60 10.27 34.70 1.99
CA LYS A 60 10.02 36.14 2.16
C LYS A 60 9.99 36.89 0.80
N GLY A 61 9.43 36.27 -0.20
CA GLY A 61 9.26 36.89 -1.51
C GLY A 61 8.03 37.80 -1.58
N PRO A 62 7.75 38.41 -2.73
CA PRO A 62 6.65 39.35 -2.92
C PRO A 62 5.26 38.78 -2.63
N PHE A 63 5.16 37.46 -2.53
CA PHE A 63 3.91 36.76 -2.19
C PHE A 63 3.84 36.27 -0.74
N ALA A 64 4.81 36.64 0.11
CA ALA A 64 4.90 36.17 1.50
C ALA A 64 3.71 36.60 2.36
N GLU A 65 3.06 37.69 2.03
CA GLU A 65 1.87 38.22 2.71
C GLU A 65 0.56 37.85 2.01
N ALA A 66 0.62 37.30 0.79
CA ALA A 66 -0.56 36.87 0.08
C ALA A 66 -1.12 35.60 0.74
N LYS A 67 -2.44 35.53 0.93
CA LYS A 67 -3.12 34.27 1.22
C LYS A 67 -2.77 33.31 0.09
N VAL A 68 -2.01 32.30 0.43
CA VAL A 68 -1.68 31.22 -0.53
C VAL A 68 -2.99 30.54 -0.89
N GLY A 69 -3.42 30.70 -2.14
CA GLY A 69 -4.61 30.03 -2.65
C GLY A 69 -4.48 28.51 -2.62
N ASP A 70 -5.53 27.80 -2.97
CA ASP A 70 -5.56 26.33 -2.95
C ASP A 70 -4.60 25.67 -3.96
N ALA A 71 -4.15 26.41 -4.98
CA ALA A 71 -3.26 25.92 -6.02
C ALA A 71 -1.98 25.25 -5.52
N PRO A 72 -1.25 25.76 -4.51
CA PRO A 72 -0.08 25.09 -3.95
C PRO A 72 -0.40 23.75 -3.27
N HIS A 73 -1.60 23.58 -2.75
CA HIS A 73 -2.03 22.31 -2.17
C HIS A 73 -2.22 21.22 -3.23
N LEU A 74 -2.50 21.59 -4.47
CA LEU A 74 -2.62 20.67 -5.60
C LEU A 74 -1.30 20.00 -6.00
N GLN A 75 -0.17 20.50 -5.54
CA GLN A 75 1.13 19.85 -5.73
C GLN A 75 1.26 18.53 -4.94
N ARG A 76 0.47 18.36 -3.88
CA ARG A 76 0.50 17.18 -3.04
C ARG A 76 -0.39 16.09 -3.64
N ASN A 77 0.08 14.86 -3.56
CA ASN A 77 -0.75 13.73 -3.96
C ASN A 77 -1.91 13.58 -2.99
N PRO A 78 -3.18 13.76 -3.43
CA PRO A 78 -4.34 13.69 -2.55
C PRO A 78 -4.57 12.28 -1.97
N ASN A 79 -4.00 11.26 -2.59
CA ASN A 79 -4.14 9.88 -2.14
C ASN A 79 -3.13 9.50 -1.04
N VAL A 80 -2.24 10.41 -0.67
CA VAL A 80 -1.24 10.19 0.37
C VAL A 80 -1.51 11.12 1.54
N SER A 81 -1.84 10.55 2.71
CA SER A 81 -1.96 11.35 3.93
C SER A 81 -0.58 11.80 4.40
N VAL A 82 -0.46 13.07 4.70
CA VAL A 82 0.74 13.63 5.33
C VAL A 82 0.71 13.25 6.82
N ARG A 83 1.77 12.56 7.29
CA ARG A 83 1.85 12.12 8.68
C ARG A 83 2.23 13.28 9.57
N MET A 84 1.61 13.34 10.73
CA MET A 84 1.98 14.29 11.76
C MET A 84 3.25 13.82 12.50
N ARG A 85 3.86 14.74 13.24
CA ARG A 85 4.98 14.41 14.12
C ARG A 85 4.55 13.41 15.21
N GLY A 86 5.45 12.49 15.55
CA GLY A 86 5.26 11.57 16.68
C GLY A 86 4.53 10.28 16.34
N VAL A 87 4.30 10.01 15.07
CA VAL A 87 3.75 8.73 14.62
C VAL A 87 4.83 7.78 14.13
N MET A 88 4.53 6.49 14.13
CA MET A 88 5.37 5.48 13.49
C MET A 88 5.05 5.38 12.02
N GLU A 89 6.08 5.26 11.20
CA GLU A 89 5.94 5.04 9.76
C GLU A 89 6.47 3.68 9.35
N LYS A 90 5.87 3.15 8.31
CA LYS A 90 6.25 1.88 7.70
C LYS A 90 5.91 1.87 6.21
N CYS A 91 6.38 0.86 5.50
CA CYS A 91 5.96 0.61 4.13
C CYS A 91 4.43 0.46 4.05
N THR A 92 3.81 1.14 3.08
CA THR A 92 2.36 1.08 2.82
C THR A 92 1.99 0.01 1.79
N TYR A 93 2.96 -0.79 1.32
CA TYR A 93 2.77 -1.80 0.25
C TYR A 93 2.20 -1.23 -1.04
N CYS A 94 2.51 0.02 -1.35
CA CYS A 94 1.98 0.72 -2.51
C CYS A 94 0.45 0.68 -2.58
N VAL A 95 -0.22 0.87 -1.43
CA VAL A 95 -1.68 0.83 -1.33
C VAL A 95 -2.36 1.72 -2.37
N GLN A 96 -1.76 2.86 -2.73
CA GLN A 96 -2.27 3.75 -3.77
C GLN A 96 -2.32 3.06 -5.15
N ARG A 97 -1.30 2.26 -5.48
CA ARG A 97 -1.27 1.47 -6.73
C ARG A 97 -2.33 0.37 -6.71
N LEU A 98 -2.49 -0.29 -5.56
CA LEU A 98 -3.53 -1.31 -5.36
C LEU A 98 -4.93 -0.72 -5.50
N GLU A 99 -5.21 0.40 -4.83
CA GLU A 99 -6.51 1.06 -4.92
C GLU A 99 -6.80 1.59 -6.34
N SER A 100 -5.80 2.13 -7.01
CA SER A 100 -5.91 2.54 -8.41
C SER A 100 -6.27 1.35 -9.32
N ALA A 101 -5.64 0.20 -9.10
CA ALA A 101 -5.95 -1.02 -9.85
C ALA A 101 -7.38 -1.53 -9.55
N LYS A 102 -7.81 -1.49 -8.29
CA LYS A 102 -9.19 -1.83 -7.90
C LYS A 102 -10.21 -0.93 -8.58
N ILE A 103 -9.97 0.39 -8.57
CA ILE A 103 -10.84 1.36 -9.24
C ILE A 103 -10.93 1.07 -10.73
N LYS A 104 -9.78 0.86 -11.38
CA LYS A 104 -9.72 0.54 -12.81
C LYS A 104 -10.49 -0.75 -13.13
N GLN A 105 -10.33 -1.78 -12.32
CA GLN A 105 -11.02 -3.05 -12.51
C GLN A 105 -12.53 -2.90 -12.34
N LYS A 106 -13.00 -2.14 -11.36
CA LYS A 106 -14.41 -1.80 -11.18
C LYS A 106 -14.98 -1.04 -12.38
N GLN A 107 -14.22 -0.12 -12.95
CA GLN A 107 -14.63 0.61 -14.16
C GLN A 107 -14.77 -0.33 -15.36
N ILE A 108 -13.83 -1.25 -15.55
CA ILE A 108 -13.88 -2.24 -16.64
C ILE A 108 -15.08 -3.17 -16.48
N GLY A 109 -15.29 -3.70 -15.28
CA GLY A 109 -16.44 -4.55 -14.97
C GLY A 109 -17.77 -3.84 -15.26
N ARG A 110 -17.89 -2.58 -14.83
CA ARG A 110 -19.10 -1.78 -15.09
C ARG A 110 -19.32 -1.50 -16.59
N GLN A 111 -18.26 -1.21 -17.33
CA GLN A 111 -18.36 -0.99 -18.78
C GLN A 111 -18.78 -2.26 -19.53
N LYS A 112 -18.30 -3.42 -19.12
CA LYS A 112 -18.69 -4.71 -19.66
C LYS A 112 -20.19 -4.95 -19.46
N THR A 113 -20.67 -4.74 -18.25
CA THR A 113 -22.08 -4.91 -17.92
C THR A 113 -23.01 -3.96 -18.71
N LEU A 114 -22.57 -2.70 -18.90
CA LEU A 114 -23.33 -1.73 -19.72
C LEU A 114 -23.41 -2.13 -21.20
N LYS A 115 -22.35 -2.73 -21.75
CA LYS A 115 -22.32 -3.23 -23.13
C LYS A 115 -23.22 -4.46 -23.33
N GLU A 116 -23.41 -5.25 -22.29
CA GLU A 116 -24.29 -6.42 -22.31
C GLU A 116 -25.81 -6.05 -22.15
N GLY A 117 -26.15 -4.76 -22.22
CA GLY A 117 -27.52 -4.29 -22.34
C GLY A 117 -28.26 -4.08 -21.01
N ALA A 118 -27.57 -4.14 -19.90
CA ALA A 118 -28.15 -3.86 -18.59
C ALA A 118 -28.28 -2.36 -18.33
N HIS A 119 -29.44 -1.80 -18.64
CA HIS A 119 -29.78 -0.37 -18.40
C HIS A 119 -30.12 -0.04 -16.95
N SER A 120 -30.05 -1.01 -16.03
CA SER A 120 -30.40 -0.81 -14.63
C SER A 120 -29.20 -0.34 -13.81
N THR A 121 -29.43 0.67 -12.97
CA THR A 121 -28.46 1.18 -11.98
C THR A 121 -28.06 0.17 -10.91
N ALA A 122 -28.70 -0.99 -10.86
CA ALA A 122 -28.52 -2.04 -9.87
C ALA A 122 -27.92 -3.35 -10.45
N VAL A 123 -27.16 -3.27 -11.54
CA VAL A 123 -26.53 -4.48 -12.07
C VAL A 123 -25.40 -4.92 -11.16
N ALA A 124 -25.57 -6.09 -10.56
CA ALA A 124 -24.56 -6.74 -9.76
C ALA A 124 -23.37 -7.14 -10.66
N VAL A 125 -22.28 -6.43 -10.55
CA VAL A 125 -21.01 -6.82 -11.18
C VAL A 125 -20.53 -8.10 -10.53
N SER A 126 -20.15 -9.10 -11.32
CA SER A 126 -19.64 -10.36 -10.79
C SER A 126 -18.45 -10.13 -9.87
N ALA A 127 -18.34 -10.89 -8.79
CA ALA A 127 -17.19 -10.82 -7.89
C ALA A 127 -15.87 -11.06 -8.62
N ASP A 128 -15.86 -11.90 -9.65
CA ASP A 128 -14.66 -12.16 -10.46
C ASP A 128 -14.27 -10.98 -11.34
N ASP A 129 -15.23 -10.21 -11.83
CA ASP A 129 -14.97 -8.99 -12.59
C ASP A 129 -14.41 -7.86 -11.72
N LEU A 130 -14.59 -7.94 -10.41
CA LEU A 130 -14.05 -6.99 -9.43
C LEU A 130 -12.64 -7.35 -8.95
N ARG A 131 -12.19 -8.58 -9.14
CA ARG A 131 -10.86 -9.02 -8.73
C ARG A 131 -9.80 -8.41 -9.62
N ILE A 132 -8.75 -7.91 -8.99
CA ILE A 132 -7.55 -7.47 -9.71
C ILE A 132 -6.94 -8.68 -10.41
N LYS A 133 -6.57 -8.50 -11.67
CA LYS A 133 -5.88 -9.57 -12.42
C LYS A 133 -4.56 -9.92 -11.74
N VAL A 134 -4.25 -11.21 -11.72
CA VAL A 134 -3.00 -11.72 -11.15
C VAL A 134 -1.80 -10.99 -11.79
N ASP A 135 -0.83 -10.60 -10.96
CA ASP A 135 0.41 -9.92 -11.35
C ASP A 135 0.24 -8.59 -12.13
N SER A 136 -0.95 -7.99 -12.11
CA SER A 136 -1.20 -6.71 -12.81
C SER A 136 -0.70 -5.49 -12.05
N VAL A 137 -0.42 -5.63 -10.76
CA VAL A 137 0.08 -4.54 -9.90
C VAL A 137 1.52 -4.80 -9.53
N ARG A 138 2.38 -3.84 -9.85
CA ARG A 138 3.78 -3.85 -9.42
C ARG A 138 4.02 -2.77 -8.37
N THR A 139 4.73 -3.11 -7.31
CA THR A 139 5.14 -2.14 -6.31
C THR A 139 6.29 -1.29 -6.80
N ALA A 140 6.48 -0.10 -6.22
CA ALA A 140 7.57 0.80 -6.60
C ALA A 140 8.95 0.16 -6.37
N CYS A 141 9.11 -0.62 -5.29
CA CYS A 141 10.35 -1.34 -5.02
C CYS A 141 10.61 -2.46 -6.04
N GLN A 142 9.55 -3.13 -6.51
CA GLN A 142 9.66 -4.14 -7.56
C GLN A 142 10.08 -3.52 -8.90
N ASP A 143 9.52 -2.35 -9.24
CA ASP A 143 9.89 -1.63 -10.46
C ASP A 143 11.32 -1.08 -10.41
N ALA A 144 11.75 -0.65 -9.22
CA ALA A 144 13.09 -0.11 -9.02
C ALA A 144 14.18 -1.18 -8.91
N CYS A 145 13.82 -2.45 -8.75
CA CYS A 145 14.78 -3.54 -8.56
C CYS A 145 15.36 -4.02 -9.90
N PRO A 146 16.64 -3.75 -10.22
CA PRO A 146 17.23 -4.13 -11.49
C PRO A 146 17.39 -5.64 -11.64
N THR A 147 17.56 -6.35 -10.53
CA THR A 147 17.73 -7.81 -10.51
C THR A 147 16.42 -8.57 -10.45
N GLN A 148 15.28 -7.87 -10.39
CA GLN A 148 13.94 -8.46 -10.25
C GLN A 148 13.81 -9.43 -9.05
N ALA A 149 14.55 -9.16 -7.98
CA ALA A 149 14.57 -9.98 -6.76
C ALA A 149 13.31 -9.83 -5.90
N ILE A 150 12.45 -8.85 -6.20
CA ILE A 150 11.26 -8.56 -5.43
C ILE A 150 10.03 -9.02 -6.20
N SER A 151 9.25 -9.91 -5.59
CA SER A 151 7.95 -10.34 -6.09
C SER A 151 6.85 -9.84 -5.17
N PHE A 152 5.75 -9.37 -5.75
CA PHE A 152 4.58 -8.91 -5.02
C PHE A 152 3.30 -9.46 -5.67
N GLY A 153 2.41 -10.01 -4.88
CA GLY A 153 1.17 -10.58 -5.37
C GLY A 153 0.42 -11.35 -4.29
N ASN A 154 -0.68 -11.97 -4.67
CA ASN A 154 -1.45 -12.81 -3.78
C ASN A 154 -0.85 -14.21 -3.70
N ILE A 155 -0.48 -14.64 -2.52
CA ILE A 155 0.06 -15.97 -2.23
C ILE A 155 -0.94 -17.09 -2.47
N LEU A 156 -2.24 -16.78 -2.37
CA LEU A 156 -3.32 -17.75 -2.54
C LEU A 156 -3.64 -18.04 -4.01
N ASP A 157 -3.07 -17.29 -4.94
CA ASP A 157 -3.22 -17.55 -6.38
C ASP A 157 -2.25 -18.66 -6.82
N VAL A 158 -2.60 -19.89 -6.41
CA VAL A 158 -1.81 -21.11 -6.63
C VAL A 158 -1.51 -21.32 -8.12
N LYS A 159 -0.23 -21.51 -8.45
CA LYS A 159 0.30 -21.70 -9.82
C LYS A 159 0.00 -20.56 -10.80
N LYS A 160 -0.53 -19.43 -10.35
CA LYS A 160 -0.90 -18.31 -11.22
C LYS A 160 -0.04 -17.06 -10.97
N SER A 161 0.36 -16.79 -9.71
CA SER A 161 1.11 -15.59 -9.37
C SER A 161 2.62 -15.80 -9.37
N GLN A 162 3.37 -14.75 -9.72
CA GLN A 162 4.83 -14.74 -9.61
C GLN A 162 5.30 -15.02 -8.19
N VAL A 163 4.55 -14.56 -7.18
CA VAL A 163 4.88 -14.82 -5.77
C VAL A 163 4.77 -16.30 -5.43
N TRP A 164 3.75 -16.97 -5.94
CA TRP A 164 3.59 -18.40 -5.73
C TRP A 164 4.76 -19.17 -6.35
N TRP A 165 5.14 -18.84 -7.57
CA TRP A 165 6.28 -19.47 -8.25
C TRP A 165 7.60 -19.17 -7.53
N ALA A 166 7.86 -17.90 -7.18
CA ALA A 166 9.06 -17.51 -6.45
C ALA A 166 9.20 -18.25 -5.12
N LYS A 167 8.08 -18.57 -4.47
CA LYS A 167 8.08 -19.31 -3.21
C LYS A 167 8.30 -20.81 -3.39
N ASN A 168 7.93 -21.38 -4.52
CA ASN A 168 7.87 -22.83 -4.70
C ASN A 168 8.84 -23.40 -5.76
N THR A 169 9.55 -22.57 -6.51
CA THR A 169 10.37 -23.02 -7.65
C THR A 169 11.60 -23.85 -7.30
N ASP A 170 12.11 -23.75 -6.05
CA ASP A 170 13.38 -24.40 -5.70
C ASP A 170 13.21 -25.82 -5.10
N HIS A 171 11.99 -26.25 -4.83
CA HIS A 171 11.70 -27.56 -4.26
C HIS A 171 10.53 -28.22 -4.95
N GLN A 172 10.83 -28.93 -6.03
CA GLN A 172 9.90 -29.90 -6.57
C GLN A 172 10.13 -31.23 -5.82
N GLU A 173 9.21 -31.60 -4.96
CA GLU A 173 9.24 -32.95 -4.37
C GLU A 173 9.01 -33.98 -5.47
N LYS A 174 9.58 -35.18 -5.29
CA LYS A 174 9.51 -36.29 -6.25
C LYS A 174 8.08 -36.67 -6.65
N ASP A 175 7.10 -36.29 -5.85
CA ASP A 175 5.67 -36.56 -6.04
C ASP A 175 4.91 -35.45 -6.79
N GLY A 176 5.62 -34.47 -7.37
CA GLY A 176 5.01 -33.36 -8.09
C GLY A 176 4.39 -32.27 -7.22
N ASN A 177 4.48 -32.40 -5.91
CA ASN A 177 4.08 -31.38 -4.96
C ASN A 177 5.20 -30.35 -4.79
N TYR A 178 4.83 -29.09 -4.68
CA TYR A 178 5.78 -27.99 -4.47
C TYR A 178 5.86 -27.69 -2.98
N ALA A 179 7.03 -27.94 -2.38
CA ALA A 179 7.31 -27.49 -1.03
C ALA A 179 7.69 -26.00 -1.02
N PRO A 180 7.28 -25.23 -0.01
CA PRO A 180 7.68 -23.83 0.11
C PRO A 180 9.20 -23.72 0.31
N ASN A 181 9.86 -22.88 -0.50
CA ASN A 181 11.27 -22.60 -0.33
C ASN A 181 11.52 -21.88 1.00
N PRO A 182 12.30 -22.47 1.94
CA PRO A 182 12.58 -21.85 3.23
C PRO A 182 13.38 -20.56 3.14
N ARG A 183 14.02 -20.28 2.01
CA ARG A 183 14.73 -19.01 1.75
C ARG A 183 13.82 -17.89 1.29
N ASN A 184 12.64 -18.19 0.80
CA ASN A 184 11.68 -17.19 0.35
C ASN A 184 10.76 -16.80 1.50
N TYR A 185 11.10 -15.72 2.15
CA TYR A 185 10.28 -15.16 3.23
C TYR A 185 8.96 -14.66 2.68
N SER A 186 7.86 -15.22 3.15
CA SER A 186 6.58 -14.55 3.17
C SER A 186 6.65 -13.48 4.27
N VAL A 187 7.28 -12.38 3.97
CA VAL A 187 7.70 -11.39 4.96
C VAL A 187 6.55 -10.63 5.58
N LEU A 188 5.33 -10.85 5.11
CA LEU A 188 4.29 -9.87 5.37
C LEU A 188 2.96 -10.53 5.73
N GLN A 189 3.06 -11.51 6.59
CA GLN A 189 1.93 -11.91 7.42
C GLN A 189 1.80 -11.00 8.63
#